data_e5c8f1fcfcda91ad12d2ffc78b1bcce6
#
_entry.id   e5c8f1fcfcda91ad12d2ffc78b1bcce6
#
_cell.length_a   1.000
_cell.length_b   1.000
_cell.length_c   1.000
_cell.angle_alpha   90.00
_cell.angle_beta   90.00
_cell.angle_gamma   90.00
#
_symmetry.space_group_name_H-M   'P 1'
#
loop_
_entity.id
_entity.type
_entity.pdbx_description
1 polymer ?
#
loop_
_entity_poly.entity_id
_entity_poly.type
_entity_poly.pdbx_seq_one_letter_code
_entity_poly.pdbx_strand_id
1 'polypeptide(L)'
;MKKTAIITGASRGIGYAAAKKLGMDGCQVVLFATGEKERYKAAIDGLTQAGITWHYVRGSLDCREDRERLIRETVEKFGRIDILVNNAGVAPKERKDLLEMSEESFDRVLGINTKGTMFLTQLAAKQMIKQEQIFKSKGHIVNVGSCSAEVSSTSRGEYCVSKAAVSM
;
A
#
# COMPACT_ATOMS: atom_id res chain seq x y z
N MET A 1 -8.19 17.94 -14.74
CA MET A 1 -8.10 16.49 -14.39
C MET A 1 -7.55 16.38 -12.97
N LYS A 2 -8.03 15.41 -12.17
CA LYS A 2 -7.54 15.20 -10.78
C LYS A 2 -6.42 14.15 -10.76
N LYS A 3 -5.47 14.27 -9.82
CA LYS A 3 -4.49 13.20 -9.57
C LYS A 3 -5.16 11.99 -8.94
N THR A 4 -4.67 10.81 -9.26
CA THR A 4 -5.14 9.54 -8.68
C THR A 4 -4.06 8.96 -7.79
N ALA A 5 -4.40 8.68 -6.53
CA ALA A 5 -3.52 8.11 -5.53
C ALA A 5 -3.99 6.71 -5.12
N ILE A 6 -3.11 5.72 -5.22
CA ILE A 6 -3.30 4.39 -4.62
C ILE A 6 -2.64 4.37 -3.25
N ILE A 7 -3.36 3.93 -2.22
CA ILE A 7 -2.82 3.76 -0.87
C ILE A 7 -3.06 2.33 -0.41
N THR A 8 -1.99 1.60 -0.14
CA THR A 8 -2.09 0.24 0.39
C THR A 8 -2.22 0.25 1.91
N GLY A 9 -2.99 -0.69 2.47
CA GLY A 9 -3.29 -0.72 3.90
C GLY A 9 -4.11 0.48 4.36
N ALA A 10 -4.97 1.02 3.49
CA ALA A 10 -5.67 2.29 3.68
C ALA A 10 -6.95 2.19 4.53
N SER A 11 -7.24 1.04 5.12
CA SER A 11 -8.47 0.83 5.90
C SER A 11 -8.47 1.47 7.29
N ARG A 12 -7.29 1.81 7.82
CA ARG A 12 -7.09 2.40 9.16
C ARG A 12 -5.72 3.06 9.30
N GLY A 13 -5.51 3.72 10.44
CA GLY A 13 -4.20 4.23 10.85
C GLY A 13 -3.56 5.18 9.83
N ILE A 14 -2.24 5.02 9.62
CA ILE A 14 -1.43 5.89 8.74
C ILE A 14 -1.97 5.88 7.30
N GLY A 15 -2.28 4.70 6.76
CA GLY A 15 -2.79 4.58 5.39
C GLY A 15 -4.12 5.30 5.18
N TYR A 16 -5.04 5.19 6.13
CA TYR A 16 -6.31 5.94 6.09
C TYR A 16 -6.10 7.45 6.20
N ALA A 17 -5.24 7.89 7.12
CA ALA A 17 -4.92 9.31 7.28
C ALA A 17 -4.29 9.90 6.00
N ALA A 18 -3.39 9.16 5.35
CA ALA A 18 -2.80 9.53 4.07
C ALA A 18 -3.86 9.62 2.96
N ALA A 19 -4.76 8.62 2.87
CA ALA A 19 -5.86 8.62 1.90
C ALA A 19 -6.78 9.85 2.09
N LYS A 20 -7.16 10.13 3.34
CA LYS A 20 -7.99 11.29 3.67
C LYS A 20 -7.29 12.60 3.34
N LYS A 21 -6.02 12.75 3.70
CA LYS A 21 -5.25 13.98 3.40
C LYS A 21 -5.09 14.21 1.91
N LEU A 22 -4.67 13.19 1.15
CA LEU A 22 -4.55 13.30 -0.30
C LEU A 22 -5.89 13.60 -0.98
N GLY A 23 -6.98 12.99 -0.49
CA GLY A 23 -8.32 13.28 -0.97
C GLY A 23 -8.75 14.73 -0.70
N MET A 24 -8.47 15.26 0.49
CA MET A 24 -8.72 16.67 0.83
C MET A 24 -7.88 17.63 -0.01
N ASP A 25 -6.68 17.21 -0.44
CA ASP A 25 -5.83 17.96 -1.37
C ASP A 25 -6.28 17.81 -2.85
N GLY A 26 -7.45 17.23 -3.09
CA GLY A 26 -8.09 17.14 -4.41
C GLY A 26 -7.77 15.88 -5.21
N CYS A 27 -7.06 14.89 -4.66
CA CYS A 27 -6.83 13.62 -5.33
C CYS A 27 -8.09 12.73 -5.31
N GLN A 28 -8.24 11.90 -6.33
CA GLN A 28 -9.07 10.69 -6.28
C GLN A 28 -8.25 9.62 -5.58
N VAL A 29 -8.84 8.87 -4.65
CA VAL A 29 -8.09 7.91 -3.84
C VAL A 29 -8.58 6.48 -4.02
N VAL A 30 -7.64 5.55 -4.15
CA VAL A 30 -7.92 4.11 -4.18
C VAL A 30 -7.39 3.49 -2.91
N LEU A 31 -8.29 2.89 -2.14
CA LEU A 31 -7.97 2.19 -0.91
C LEU A 31 -7.79 0.70 -1.22
N PHE A 32 -6.64 0.15 -0.89
CA PHE A 32 -6.35 -1.28 -1.03
C PHE A 32 -6.16 -1.92 0.34
N ALA A 33 -6.97 -2.94 0.64
CA ALA A 33 -6.89 -3.69 1.90
C ALA A 33 -7.47 -5.11 1.76
N THR A 34 -7.16 -6.00 2.70
CA THR A 34 -7.49 -7.43 2.63
C THR A 34 -8.93 -7.78 3.03
N GLY A 35 -9.57 -6.96 3.85
CA GLY A 35 -10.93 -7.24 4.37
C GLY A 35 -12.03 -6.88 3.39
N GLU A 36 -13.26 -7.34 3.69
CA GLU A 36 -14.45 -6.91 2.95
C GLU A 36 -14.70 -5.41 3.15
N LYS A 37 -15.27 -4.77 2.14
CA LYS A 37 -15.55 -3.31 2.14
C LYS A 37 -16.41 -2.89 3.34
N GLU A 38 -17.38 -3.71 3.69
CA GLU A 38 -18.34 -3.48 4.77
C GLU A 38 -17.63 -3.36 6.14
N ARG A 39 -16.53 -4.08 6.32
CA ARG A 39 -15.70 -3.99 7.54
C ARG A 39 -15.11 -2.60 7.75
N TYR A 40 -14.96 -1.84 6.69
CA TYR A 40 -14.31 -0.53 6.70
C TYR A 40 -15.30 0.62 6.48
N LYS A 41 -16.60 0.36 6.72
CA LYS A 41 -17.67 1.32 6.51
C LYS A 41 -17.39 2.69 7.13
N ALA A 42 -16.96 2.75 8.39
CA ALA A 42 -16.65 4.02 9.06
C ALA A 42 -15.56 4.84 8.35
N ALA A 43 -14.49 4.19 7.84
CA ALA A 43 -13.45 4.85 7.08
C ALA A 43 -13.97 5.37 5.74
N ILE A 44 -14.75 4.57 5.05
CA ILE A 44 -15.36 4.89 3.75
C ILE A 44 -16.37 6.03 3.89
N ASP A 45 -17.26 5.96 4.90
CA ASP A 45 -18.22 7.02 5.18
C ASP A 45 -17.52 8.35 5.51
N GLY A 46 -16.40 8.29 6.25
CA GLY A 46 -15.58 9.47 6.55
C GLY A 46 -14.96 10.12 5.32
N LEU A 47 -14.58 9.35 4.29
CA LEU A 47 -14.13 9.90 3.01
C LEU A 47 -15.30 10.50 2.22
N THR A 48 -16.43 9.82 2.20
CA THR A 48 -17.66 10.28 1.51
C THR A 48 -18.17 11.59 2.11
N GLN A 49 -18.24 11.69 3.43
CA GLN A 49 -18.64 12.91 4.14
C GLN A 49 -17.70 14.10 3.89
N ALA A 50 -16.41 13.80 3.70
CA ALA A 50 -15.41 14.79 3.32
C ALA A 50 -15.45 15.18 1.82
N GLY A 51 -16.42 14.68 1.04
CA GLY A 51 -16.53 14.94 -0.41
C GLY A 51 -15.41 14.35 -1.25
N ILE A 52 -14.68 13.37 -0.73
CA ILE A 52 -13.53 12.74 -1.40
C ILE A 52 -14.04 11.67 -2.38
N THR A 53 -13.55 11.73 -3.61
CA THR A 53 -13.80 10.69 -4.61
C THR A 53 -12.89 9.50 -4.32
N TRP A 54 -13.48 8.34 -4.07
CA TRP A 54 -12.74 7.15 -3.68
C TRP A 54 -13.18 5.89 -4.45
N HIS A 55 -12.30 4.89 -4.47
CA HIS A 55 -12.57 3.53 -4.90
C HIS A 55 -11.94 2.54 -3.91
N TYR A 56 -12.59 1.41 -3.69
CA TYR A 56 -12.06 0.36 -2.80
C TYR A 56 -11.76 -0.89 -3.61
N VAL A 57 -10.55 -1.39 -3.48
CA VAL A 57 -10.12 -2.66 -4.06
C VAL A 57 -9.68 -3.59 -2.93
N ARG A 58 -10.38 -4.73 -2.80
CA ARG A 58 -9.99 -5.77 -1.86
C ARG A 58 -8.86 -6.58 -2.43
N GLY A 59 -7.85 -6.92 -1.62
CA GLY A 59 -6.79 -7.83 -2.05
C GLY A 59 -5.60 -7.85 -1.10
N SER A 60 -4.67 -8.75 -1.39
CA SER A 60 -3.43 -8.93 -0.64
C SER A 60 -2.21 -8.67 -1.52
N LEU A 61 -1.15 -8.07 -0.92
CA LEU A 61 0.08 -7.74 -1.63
C LEU A 61 0.89 -8.98 -2.03
N ASP A 62 0.78 -10.09 -1.34
CA ASP A 62 1.43 -11.36 -1.66
C ASP A 62 0.77 -12.07 -2.85
N CYS A 63 -0.49 -11.74 -3.19
CA CYS A 63 -1.20 -12.27 -4.35
C CYS A 63 -0.89 -11.42 -5.60
N ARG A 64 -0.37 -12.05 -6.65
CA ARG A 64 -0.05 -11.39 -7.92
C ARG A 64 -1.28 -10.83 -8.60
N GLU A 65 -2.33 -11.63 -8.68
CA GLU A 65 -3.60 -11.32 -9.35
C GLU A 65 -4.26 -10.09 -8.71
N ASP A 66 -4.16 -9.97 -7.38
CA ASP A 66 -4.69 -8.83 -6.63
C ASP A 66 -3.93 -7.54 -6.93
N ARG A 67 -2.60 -7.61 -7.06
CA ARG A 67 -1.79 -6.44 -7.46
C ARG A 67 -2.10 -5.99 -8.88
N GLU A 68 -2.23 -6.93 -9.81
CA GLU A 68 -2.58 -6.64 -11.21
C GLU A 68 -4.00 -6.07 -11.30
N ARG A 69 -4.95 -6.64 -10.57
CA ARG A 69 -6.33 -6.14 -10.48
C ARG A 69 -6.39 -4.73 -9.91
N LEU A 70 -5.64 -4.42 -8.84
CA LEU A 70 -5.58 -3.07 -8.27
C LEU A 70 -5.19 -2.02 -9.31
N ILE A 71 -4.14 -2.28 -10.10
CA ILE A 71 -3.71 -1.37 -11.16
C ILE A 71 -4.78 -1.24 -12.23
N ARG A 72 -5.33 -2.36 -12.72
CA ARG A 72 -6.35 -2.39 -13.76
C ARG A 72 -7.60 -1.61 -13.34
N GLU A 73 -8.21 -1.93 -12.19
CA GLU A 73 -9.41 -1.26 -11.70
C GLU A 73 -9.19 0.24 -11.44
N THR A 74 -7.99 0.61 -10.99
CA THR A 74 -7.64 2.02 -10.81
C THR A 74 -7.65 2.77 -12.14
N VAL A 75 -7.04 2.19 -13.17
CA VAL A 75 -6.97 2.80 -14.50
C VAL A 75 -8.35 2.80 -15.17
N GLU A 76 -9.12 1.72 -15.05
CA GLU A 76 -10.50 1.67 -15.56
C GLU A 76 -11.39 2.74 -14.92
N LYS A 77 -11.24 2.96 -13.62
CA LYS A 77 -12.08 3.91 -12.86
C LYS A 77 -11.68 5.36 -13.04
N PHE A 78 -10.38 5.65 -13.06
CA PHE A 78 -9.85 7.03 -12.97
C PHE A 78 -8.93 7.43 -14.12
N GLY A 79 -8.60 6.51 -15.02
CA GLY A 79 -7.82 6.74 -16.23
C GLY A 79 -6.31 6.81 -16.02
N ARG A 80 -5.82 6.94 -14.75
CA ARG A 80 -4.41 7.16 -14.47
C ARG A 80 -4.00 6.80 -13.04
N ILE A 81 -2.69 6.76 -12.80
CA ILE A 81 -2.09 6.61 -11.48
C ILE A 81 -0.99 7.67 -11.36
N ASP A 82 -1.07 8.55 -10.36
CA ASP A 82 -0.09 9.64 -10.15
C ASP A 82 0.70 9.47 -8.86
N ILE A 83 0.10 8.79 -7.86
CA ILE A 83 0.72 8.57 -6.55
C ILE A 83 0.48 7.11 -6.14
N LEU A 84 1.55 6.44 -5.71
CA LEU A 84 1.47 5.17 -5.00
C LEU A 84 2.04 5.35 -3.60
N VAL A 85 1.23 5.07 -2.58
CA VAL A 85 1.67 5.01 -1.18
C VAL A 85 1.72 3.55 -0.74
N ASN A 86 2.91 3.00 -0.67
CA ASN A 86 3.20 1.68 -0.14
C ASN A 86 3.23 1.75 1.39
N ASN A 87 2.06 1.63 2.02
CA ASN A 87 1.90 1.68 3.47
C ASN A 87 1.55 0.32 4.06
N ALA A 88 0.94 -0.58 3.29
CA ALA A 88 0.60 -1.90 3.81
C ALA A 88 1.84 -2.65 4.30
N GLY A 89 1.70 -3.28 5.44
CA GLY A 89 2.72 -4.12 6.02
C GLY A 89 2.18 -4.90 7.21
N VAL A 90 2.81 -6.02 7.48
CA VAL A 90 2.45 -6.92 8.57
C VAL A 90 3.66 -7.18 9.46
N ALA A 91 3.41 -7.33 10.75
CA ALA A 91 4.35 -7.91 11.69
C ALA A 91 4.14 -9.44 11.76
N PRO A 92 5.07 -10.22 12.37
CA PRO A 92 4.81 -11.62 12.65
C PRO A 92 3.52 -11.78 13.47
N LYS A 93 2.82 -12.88 13.26
CA LYS A 93 1.61 -13.20 14.05
C LYS A 93 1.96 -13.45 15.51
N GLU A 94 3.06 -14.16 15.73
CA GLU A 94 3.66 -14.41 17.03
C GLU A 94 5.06 -13.81 17.04
N ARG A 95 5.38 -13.09 18.11
CA ARG A 95 6.72 -12.54 18.30
C ARG A 95 7.60 -13.59 18.94
N LYS A 96 8.58 -14.06 18.20
CA LYS A 96 9.55 -15.06 18.65
C LYS A 96 10.97 -14.53 18.52
N ASP A 97 11.86 -15.10 19.33
CA ASP A 97 13.29 -14.86 19.17
C ASP A 97 13.76 -15.34 17.79
N LEU A 98 14.89 -14.81 17.34
CA LEU A 98 15.49 -15.18 16.07
C LEU A 98 15.75 -16.69 15.95
N LEU A 99 16.12 -17.32 17.05
CA LEU A 99 16.40 -18.77 17.11
C LEU A 99 15.13 -19.63 16.98
N GLU A 100 13.94 -19.05 17.21
CA GLU A 100 12.66 -19.76 17.19
C GLU A 100 11.75 -19.30 16.03
N MET A 101 12.20 -18.34 15.24
CA MET A 101 11.45 -17.83 14.09
C MET A 101 11.28 -18.93 13.05
N SER A 102 10.04 -19.13 12.58
CA SER A 102 9.77 -20.12 11.52
C SER A 102 9.94 -19.51 10.12
N GLU A 103 10.32 -20.36 9.16
CA GLU A 103 10.39 -19.98 7.74
C GLU A 103 9.03 -19.49 7.23
N GLU A 104 7.91 -20.08 7.69
CA GLU A 104 6.56 -19.63 7.32
C GLU A 104 6.28 -18.18 7.76
N SER A 105 6.70 -17.80 8.99
CA SER A 105 6.59 -16.42 9.45
C SER A 105 7.44 -15.49 8.62
N PHE A 106 8.67 -15.87 8.32
CA PHE A 106 9.60 -15.14 7.49
C PHE A 106 9.03 -14.92 6.07
N ASP A 107 8.63 -15.99 5.40
CA ASP A 107 8.07 -15.96 4.05
C ASP A 107 6.81 -15.09 3.96
N ARG A 108 5.92 -15.21 4.95
CA ARG A 108 4.71 -14.40 5.01
C ARG A 108 5.05 -12.90 5.14
N VAL A 109 5.94 -12.54 6.04
CA VAL A 109 6.29 -11.13 6.28
C VAL A 109 7.02 -10.54 5.09
N LEU A 110 8.02 -11.23 4.54
CA LEU A 110 8.74 -10.78 3.36
C LEU A 110 7.87 -10.82 2.10
N GLY A 111 7.01 -11.82 1.97
CA GLY A 111 6.05 -11.93 0.87
C GLY A 111 5.16 -10.70 0.74
N ILE A 112 4.63 -10.22 1.86
CA ILE A 112 3.76 -9.04 1.89
C ILE A 112 4.57 -7.74 1.86
N ASN A 113 5.51 -7.57 2.81
CA ASN A 113 6.16 -6.28 3.04
C ASN A 113 7.17 -5.94 1.94
N THR A 114 7.92 -6.92 1.45
CA THR A 114 9.03 -6.72 0.51
C THR A 114 8.62 -7.08 -0.91
N LYS A 115 8.34 -8.37 -1.17
CA LYS A 115 7.98 -8.87 -2.51
C LYS A 115 6.73 -8.18 -3.05
N GLY A 116 5.67 -8.11 -2.25
CA GLY A 116 4.42 -7.47 -2.63
C GLY A 116 4.58 -5.99 -2.96
N THR A 117 5.29 -5.25 -2.10
CA THR A 117 5.61 -3.83 -2.31
C THR A 117 6.44 -3.61 -3.57
N MET A 118 7.49 -4.40 -3.78
CA MET A 118 8.37 -4.29 -4.95
C MET A 118 7.60 -4.50 -6.26
N PHE A 119 6.81 -5.56 -6.36
CA PHE A 119 6.08 -5.87 -7.60
C PHE A 119 4.87 -4.96 -7.84
N LEU A 120 4.21 -4.45 -6.78
CA LEU A 120 3.21 -3.40 -6.96
C LEU A 120 3.86 -2.10 -7.46
N THR A 121 4.99 -1.73 -6.88
CA THR A 121 5.79 -0.57 -7.33
C THR A 121 6.15 -0.70 -8.82
N GLN A 122 6.61 -1.87 -9.25
CA GLN A 122 6.93 -2.12 -10.66
C GLN A 122 5.70 -1.95 -11.58
N LEU A 123 4.55 -2.48 -11.20
CA LEU A 123 3.31 -2.36 -11.97
C LEU A 123 2.84 -0.90 -12.05
N ALA A 124 2.84 -0.19 -10.93
CA ALA A 124 2.46 1.22 -10.90
C ALA A 124 3.42 2.10 -11.72
N ALA A 125 4.73 1.88 -11.59
CA ALA A 125 5.75 2.61 -12.36
C ALA A 125 5.59 2.40 -13.87
N LYS A 126 5.33 1.17 -14.32
CA LYS A 126 5.03 0.87 -15.74
C LYS A 126 3.81 1.66 -16.23
N GLN A 127 2.77 1.75 -15.43
CA GLN A 127 1.59 2.54 -15.78
C GLN A 127 1.90 4.04 -15.80
N MET A 128 2.63 4.55 -14.81
CA MET A 128 3.04 5.97 -14.75
C MET A 128 3.91 6.39 -15.93
N ILE A 129 4.78 5.50 -16.42
CA ILE A 129 5.63 5.75 -17.60
C ILE A 129 4.79 5.76 -18.88
N LYS A 130 3.84 4.83 -19.01
CA LYS A 130 3.00 4.66 -20.21
C LYS A 130 2.00 5.78 -20.41
N GLN A 131 1.46 6.34 -19.33
CA GLN A 131 0.42 7.37 -19.40
C GLN A 131 0.95 8.73 -19.85
N GLU A 132 0.07 9.55 -20.43
CA GLU A 132 0.40 10.93 -20.79
C GLU A 132 0.80 11.74 -19.56
N GLN A 133 1.88 12.52 -19.66
CA GLN A 133 2.31 13.42 -18.60
C GLN A 133 1.52 14.74 -18.67
N ILE A 134 0.53 14.87 -17.80
CA ILE A 134 -0.29 16.08 -17.69
C ILE A 134 0.02 16.91 -16.45
N PHE A 135 0.86 16.41 -15.55
CA PHE A 135 1.35 17.12 -14.36
C PHE A 135 2.86 17.31 -14.44
N LYS A 136 3.42 18.07 -13.50
CA LYS A 136 4.87 18.37 -13.44
C LYS A 136 5.75 17.11 -13.45
N SER A 137 5.25 15.98 -12.92
CA SER A 137 5.94 14.69 -12.91
C SER A 137 5.02 13.58 -13.44
N LYS A 138 5.60 12.49 -13.92
CA LYS A 138 4.86 11.29 -14.36
C LYS A 138 4.18 10.54 -13.21
N GLY A 139 4.75 10.62 -12.01
CA GLY A 139 4.20 10.01 -10.82
C GLY A 139 5.14 10.10 -9.63
N HIS A 140 4.62 9.75 -8.45
CA HIS A 140 5.36 9.70 -7.19
C HIS A 140 5.09 8.37 -6.50
N ILE A 141 6.16 7.77 -5.95
CA ILE A 141 6.06 6.54 -5.15
C ILE A 141 6.60 6.86 -3.76
N VAL A 142 5.81 6.58 -2.75
CA VAL A 142 6.15 6.80 -1.33
C VAL A 142 6.13 5.46 -0.62
N ASN A 143 7.24 5.09 -0.01
CA ASN A 143 7.34 3.89 0.83
C ASN A 143 7.30 4.29 2.30
N VAL A 144 6.39 3.68 3.06
CA VAL A 144 6.32 3.85 4.51
C VAL A 144 7.32 2.91 5.17
N GLY A 145 8.44 3.46 5.59
CA GLY A 145 9.52 2.76 6.28
C GLY A 145 9.19 2.40 7.72
N SER A 146 10.23 2.17 8.50
CA SER A 146 10.16 1.92 9.95
C SER A 146 11.54 2.16 10.57
N CYS A 147 11.60 2.57 11.82
CA CYS A 147 12.85 2.55 12.58
C CYS A 147 13.48 1.14 12.64
N SER A 148 12.67 0.10 12.51
CA SER A 148 13.12 -1.29 12.42
C SER A 148 13.93 -1.61 11.16
N ALA A 149 14.06 -0.69 10.22
CA ALA A 149 14.98 -0.82 9.09
C ALA A 149 16.46 -0.60 9.52
N GLU A 150 16.68 0.14 10.58
CA GLU A 150 18.01 0.53 11.08
C GLU A 150 18.28 -0.04 12.47
N VAL A 151 17.24 -0.18 13.31
CA VAL A 151 17.35 -0.71 14.66
C VAL A 151 16.66 -2.05 14.76
N SER A 152 17.45 -3.10 15.10
CA SER A 152 16.95 -4.46 15.25
C SER A 152 16.03 -4.60 16.47
N SER A 153 15.20 -5.64 16.45
CA SER A 153 14.33 -6.07 17.55
C SER A 153 14.43 -7.56 17.73
N THR A 154 14.67 -8.01 18.95
CA THR A 154 14.88 -9.42 19.29
C THR A 154 13.68 -10.33 19.01
N SER A 155 12.48 -9.80 18.90
CA SER A 155 11.25 -10.60 18.78
C SER A 155 10.48 -10.39 17.46
N ARG A 156 11.13 -9.88 16.41
CA ARG A 156 10.52 -9.64 15.09
C ARG A 156 11.57 -9.45 13.98
N GLY A 157 12.56 -10.33 13.94
CA GLY A 157 13.68 -10.28 13.00
C GLY A 157 13.23 -10.18 11.55
N GLU A 158 12.25 -10.98 11.13
CA GLU A 158 11.69 -10.97 9.78
C GLU A 158 11.05 -9.61 9.40
N TYR A 159 10.45 -8.90 10.37
CA TYR A 159 9.94 -7.56 10.14
C TYR A 159 11.07 -6.56 9.92
N CYS A 160 12.13 -6.64 10.72
CA CYS A 160 13.32 -5.79 10.57
C CYS A 160 13.95 -5.99 9.20
N VAL A 161 14.19 -7.25 8.79
CA VAL A 161 14.70 -7.59 7.44
C VAL A 161 13.80 -7.03 6.35
N SER A 162 12.47 -7.20 6.48
CA SER A 162 11.53 -6.70 5.49
C SER A 162 11.56 -5.17 5.34
N LYS A 163 11.73 -4.44 6.45
CA LYS A 163 11.76 -2.98 6.44
C LYS A 163 13.09 -2.42 5.97
N ALA A 164 14.20 -3.08 6.26
CA ALA A 164 15.50 -2.77 5.68
C ALA A 164 15.48 -2.93 4.15
N ALA A 165 14.87 -4.02 3.65
CA ALA A 165 14.70 -4.24 2.22
C ALA A 165 13.81 -3.17 1.54
N VAL A 166 12.77 -2.68 2.22
CA VAL A 166 11.93 -1.58 1.69
C VAL A 166 12.68 -0.25 1.66
N SER A 167 13.59 -0.02 2.61
CA SER A 167 14.40 1.21 2.64
C SER A 167 15.45 1.25 1.54
N MET A 168 16.04 0.10 1.18
CA MET A 168 16.98 -0.03 0.05
C MET A 168 16.25 0.11 -1.29
#